data_00fd7b47705a3762cea4b1ba0fdc74cf
#
_entry.id   00fd7b47705a3762cea4b1ba0fdc74cf
#
_cell.length_a   1.000
_cell.length_b   1.000
_cell.length_c   1.000
_cell.angle_alpha   90.00
_cell.angle_beta   90.00
_cell.angle_gamma   90.00
#
_symmetry.space_group_name_H-M   'P 1'
#
loop_
_entity.id
_entity.type
_entity.pdbx_description
1 polymer ?
#
loop_
_entity_poly.entity_id
_entity_poly.type
_entity_poly.pdbx_seq_one_letter_code
_entity_poly.pdbx_strand_id
1 'polypeptide(L)'
;MMTIIDSMISTLKADPRFDQQVILVTGASSGIGRALALELAKRGATVILLGRDEDKLDRVYDEILTCGGATPAIINCDLANLSMGNAEKIAEHIRENFGKLHGLGHIAGVLGGREPIQSHRSKQWDLALQVNLTAVFRLTQALLPLLNASEAGRIVFATSSVGQSVNAYWGAYAVSKAGLEMFVGMLSQELENTSNTRVLLINPGATRTKMRAEAMPSENPETLPSSDIVAEAFLYGLTKEAEVSHGQRVNARDLMDALGTWRTF
;
A
#
# COMPACT_ATOMS: atom_id res chain seq x y z
N MET A 1 10.04 -19.83 18.56
CA MET A 1 8.92 -19.29 17.75
C MET A 1 9.55 -18.32 16.75
N MET A 2 9.33 -18.50 15.45
CA MET A 2 9.89 -17.63 14.40
C MET A 2 9.23 -16.25 14.52
N THR A 3 10.02 -15.19 14.49
CA THR A 3 9.46 -13.82 14.52
C THR A 3 8.85 -13.44 13.15
N ILE A 4 8.04 -12.41 13.11
CA ILE A 4 7.52 -11.87 11.82
C ILE A 4 8.68 -11.46 10.91
N ILE A 5 9.70 -10.84 11.46
CA ILE A 5 10.89 -10.43 10.68
C ILE A 5 11.63 -11.65 10.12
N ASP A 6 11.78 -12.72 10.89
CA ASP A 6 12.39 -13.97 10.40
C ASP A 6 11.57 -14.57 9.24
N SER A 7 10.23 -14.56 9.34
CA SER A 7 9.32 -14.99 8.27
C SER A 7 9.49 -14.13 7.02
N MET A 8 9.52 -12.81 7.18
CA MET A 8 9.74 -11.86 6.06
C MET A 8 11.07 -12.14 5.35
N ILE A 9 12.15 -12.28 6.11
CA ILE A 9 13.49 -12.56 5.57
C ILE A 9 13.52 -13.88 4.81
N SER A 10 12.96 -14.93 5.40
CA SER A 10 12.91 -16.26 4.77
C SER A 10 12.14 -16.24 3.46
N THR A 11 10.95 -15.62 3.47
CA THR A 11 10.08 -15.50 2.29
C THR A 11 10.75 -14.72 1.17
N LEU A 12 11.32 -13.54 1.49
CA LEU A 12 11.94 -12.69 0.48
C LEU A 12 13.24 -13.31 -0.10
N LYS A 13 14.02 -14.02 0.71
CA LYS A 13 15.18 -14.77 0.22
C LYS A 13 14.81 -15.94 -0.69
N ALA A 14 13.61 -16.48 -0.56
CA ALA A 14 13.11 -17.53 -1.43
C ALA A 14 12.58 -16.98 -2.78
N ASP A 15 12.64 -15.66 -3.00
CA ASP A 15 12.17 -14.94 -4.19
C ASP A 15 10.74 -15.34 -4.59
N PRO A 16 9.73 -14.92 -3.79
CA PRO A 16 8.36 -15.38 -3.96
C PRO A 16 7.81 -15.02 -5.34
N ARG A 17 7.06 -15.96 -5.95
CA ARG A 17 6.43 -15.77 -7.24
C ARG A 17 4.95 -15.46 -7.07
N PHE A 18 4.43 -14.66 -8.01
CA PHE A 18 3.03 -14.24 -8.09
C PHE A 18 2.37 -14.64 -9.41
N ASP A 19 2.86 -15.71 -10.03
CA ASP A 19 2.35 -16.18 -11.31
C ASP A 19 0.83 -16.45 -11.23
N GLN A 20 0.08 -15.97 -12.22
CA GLN A 20 -1.38 -16.03 -12.30
C GLN A 20 -2.13 -15.27 -11.20
N GLN A 21 -1.46 -14.47 -10.38
CA GLN A 21 -2.10 -13.62 -9.40
C GLN A 21 -2.43 -12.25 -10.00
N VAL A 22 -3.62 -11.76 -9.69
CA VAL A 22 -4.07 -10.40 -10.03
C VAL A 22 -3.99 -9.54 -8.78
N ILE A 23 -3.22 -8.46 -8.83
CA ILE A 23 -2.94 -7.61 -7.67
C ILE A 23 -3.19 -6.15 -8.03
N LEU A 24 -4.06 -5.48 -7.28
CA LEU A 24 -4.31 -4.05 -7.42
C LEU A 24 -3.40 -3.25 -6.50
N VAL A 25 -2.72 -2.24 -7.05
CA VAL A 25 -1.87 -1.31 -6.30
C VAL A 25 -2.40 0.11 -6.46
N THR A 26 -2.81 0.73 -5.35
CA THR A 26 -3.19 2.15 -5.34
C THR A 26 -1.95 3.05 -5.25
N GLY A 27 -1.98 4.22 -5.90
CA GLY A 27 -0.81 5.10 -5.95
C GLY A 27 0.34 4.53 -6.78
N ALA A 28 0.03 3.67 -7.75
CA ALA A 28 0.99 2.96 -8.59
C ALA A 28 1.84 3.87 -9.50
N SER A 29 1.48 5.15 -9.63
CA SER A 29 2.15 6.09 -10.53
C SER A 29 3.49 6.64 -10.03
N SER A 30 3.87 6.41 -8.75
CA SER A 30 5.11 6.97 -8.17
C SER A 30 5.50 6.32 -6.84
N GLY A 31 6.74 6.57 -6.41
CA GLY A 31 7.24 6.19 -5.08
C GLY A 31 7.08 4.70 -4.78
N ILE A 32 6.67 4.39 -3.57
CA ILE A 32 6.53 3.00 -3.10
C ILE A 32 5.51 2.21 -3.93
N GLY A 33 4.38 2.83 -4.34
CA GLY A 33 3.36 2.16 -5.14
C GLY A 33 3.89 1.74 -6.53
N ARG A 34 4.65 2.63 -7.20
CA ARG A 34 5.32 2.28 -8.47
C ARG A 34 6.35 1.17 -8.26
N ALA A 35 7.21 1.29 -7.25
CA ALA A 35 8.22 0.28 -6.96
C ALA A 35 7.60 -1.10 -6.69
N LEU A 36 6.55 -1.15 -5.87
CA LEU A 36 5.80 -2.38 -5.59
C LEU A 36 5.18 -2.98 -6.87
N ALA A 37 4.57 -2.14 -7.71
CA ALA A 37 3.96 -2.60 -8.96
C ALA A 37 4.99 -3.25 -9.90
N LEU A 38 6.18 -2.65 -10.04
CA LEU A 38 7.27 -3.20 -10.83
C LEU A 38 7.80 -4.52 -10.27
N GLU A 39 8.00 -4.59 -8.95
CA GLU A 39 8.51 -5.81 -8.30
C GLU A 39 7.51 -6.97 -8.37
N LEU A 40 6.21 -6.70 -8.23
CA LEU A 40 5.15 -7.70 -8.43
C LEU A 40 5.12 -8.22 -9.87
N ALA A 41 5.21 -7.31 -10.85
CA ALA A 41 5.21 -7.67 -12.27
C ALA A 41 6.43 -8.51 -12.68
N LYS A 42 7.64 -8.16 -12.21
CA LYS A 42 8.86 -8.96 -12.41
C LYS A 42 8.71 -10.39 -11.86
N ARG A 43 7.92 -10.57 -10.81
CA ARG A 43 7.65 -11.86 -10.16
C ARG A 43 6.40 -12.57 -10.70
N GLY A 44 5.84 -12.11 -11.82
CA GLY A 44 4.79 -12.79 -12.58
C GLY A 44 3.35 -12.39 -12.29
N ALA A 45 3.13 -11.38 -11.42
CA ALA A 45 1.78 -10.86 -11.17
C ALA A 45 1.22 -10.10 -12.38
N THR A 46 -0.07 -10.23 -12.62
CA THR A 46 -0.84 -9.24 -13.39
C THR A 46 -1.21 -8.08 -12.47
N VAL A 47 -0.58 -6.92 -12.69
CA VAL A 47 -0.77 -5.76 -11.81
C VAL A 47 -1.83 -4.82 -12.36
N ILE A 48 -2.80 -4.45 -11.52
CA ILE A 48 -3.76 -3.39 -11.81
C ILE A 48 -3.22 -2.10 -11.18
N LEU A 49 -2.82 -1.16 -12.03
CA LEU A 49 -2.25 0.13 -11.67
C LEU A 49 -3.36 1.14 -11.42
N LEU A 50 -3.63 1.48 -10.16
CA LEU A 50 -4.64 2.50 -9.83
C LEU A 50 -3.98 3.81 -9.41
N GLY A 51 -4.37 4.90 -10.06
CA GLY A 51 -3.90 6.25 -9.77
C GLY A 51 -4.66 7.31 -10.57
N ARG A 52 -4.34 8.58 -10.34
CA ARG A 52 -5.04 9.72 -10.95
C ARG A 52 -4.31 10.36 -12.13
N ASP A 53 -3.03 10.09 -12.27
CA ASP A 53 -2.14 10.70 -13.29
C ASP A 53 -1.90 9.65 -14.37
N GLU A 54 -2.67 9.75 -15.44
CA GLU A 54 -2.68 8.78 -16.53
C GLU A 54 -1.31 8.68 -17.21
N ASP A 55 -0.68 9.81 -17.55
CA ASP A 55 0.64 9.83 -18.18
C ASP A 55 1.72 9.10 -17.36
N LYS A 56 1.60 9.16 -16.02
CA LYS A 56 2.53 8.44 -15.15
C LYS A 56 2.19 6.96 -15.03
N LEU A 57 0.90 6.61 -15.07
CA LEU A 57 0.49 5.20 -15.09
C LEU A 57 0.92 4.53 -16.39
N ASP A 58 0.80 5.21 -17.53
CA ASP A 58 1.26 4.73 -18.84
C ASP A 58 2.77 4.46 -18.84
N ARG A 59 3.56 5.35 -18.23
CA ARG A 59 5.01 5.09 -18.08
C ARG A 59 5.29 3.84 -17.24
N VAL A 60 4.57 3.62 -16.17
CA VAL A 60 4.74 2.40 -15.35
C VAL A 60 4.28 1.16 -16.10
N TYR A 61 3.22 1.27 -16.89
CA TYR A 61 2.74 0.23 -17.78
C TYR A 61 3.85 -0.19 -18.77
N ASP A 62 4.45 0.78 -19.47
CA ASP A 62 5.53 0.54 -20.43
C ASP A 62 6.79 -0.04 -19.76
N GLU A 63 7.13 0.43 -18.56
CA GLU A 63 8.23 -0.12 -17.76
C GLU A 63 8.00 -1.60 -17.42
N ILE A 64 6.77 -1.98 -17.04
CA ILE A 64 6.41 -3.38 -16.76
C ILE A 64 6.60 -4.24 -18.01
N LEU A 65 6.11 -3.79 -19.16
CA LEU A 65 6.29 -4.52 -20.44
C LEU A 65 7.77 -4.66 -20.81
N THR A 66 8.54 -3.60 -20.63
CA THR A 66 9.98 -3.59 -20.93
C THR A 66 10.76 -4.58 -20.03
N CYS A 67 10.33 -4.77 -18.80
CA CYS A 67 10.93 -5.75 -17.88
C CYS A 67 10.42 -7.19 -18.11
N GLY A 68 9.59 -7.43 -19.13
CA GLY A 68 9.04 -8.76 -19.44
C GLY A 68 7.95 -9.23 -18.49
N GLY A 69 7.33 -8.31 -17.74
CA GLY A 69 6.19 -8.60 -16.88
C GLY A 69 4.91 -8.92 -17.66
N ALA A 70 3.93 -9.53 -17.00
CA ALA A 70 2.60 -9.73 -17.58
C ALA A 70 1.95 -8.36 -17.89
N THR A 71 1.17 -8.29 -18.97
CA THR A 71 0.48 -7.06 -19.38
C THR A 71 -0.35 -6.51 -18.20
N PRO A 72 -0.04 -5.30 -17.68
CA PRO A 72 -0.80 -4.72 -16.58
C PRO A 72 -2.12 -4.13 -17.07
N ALA A 73 -3.00 -3.78 -16.14
CA ALA A 73 -4.19 -2.98 -16.44
C ALA A 73 -4.08 -1.63 -15.73
N ILE A 74 -4.71 -0.59 -16.30
CA ILE A 74 -4.77 0.74 -15.71
C ILE A 74 -6.21 1.05 -15.29
N ILE A 75 -6.36 1.55 -14.06
CA ILE A 75 -7.60 2.16 -13.58
C ILE A 75 -7.29 3.63 -13.22
N ASN A 76 -7.70 4.54 -14.09
CA ASN A 76 -7.60 5.97 -13.79
C ASN A 76 -8.67 6.34 -12.76
N CYS A 77 -8.23 6.64 -11.53
CA CYS A 77 -9.10 6.97 -10.42
C CYS A 77 -8.47 7.98 -9.48
N ASP A 78 -9.15 9.10 -9.24
CA ASP A 78 -8.80 10.03 -8.18
C ASP A 78 -9.51 9.64 -6.88
N LEU A 79 -8.75 9.13 -5.92
CA LEU A 79 -9.26 8.74 -4.61
C LEU A 79 -9.87 9.91 -3.81
N ALA A 80 -9.51 11.15 -4.14
CA ALA A 80 -10.12 12.34 -3.53
C ALA A 80 -11.62 12.44 -3.86
N ASN A 81 -12.04 11.88 -5.00
CA ASN A 81 -13.41 11.91 -5.50
C ASN A 81 -14.08 10.52 -5.52
N LEU A 82 -13.44 9.49 -4.97
CA LEU A 82 -13.98 8.15 -4.99
C LEU A 82 -15.26 8.05 -4.15
N SER A 83 -16.39 7.80 -4.79
CA SER A 83 -17.66 7.43 -4.16
C SER A 83 -17.76 5.91 -3.97
N MET A 84 -18.72 5.44 -3.15
CA MET A 84 -18.99 4.00 -3.02
C MET A 84 -19.41 3.40 -4.37
N GLY A 85 -20.32 4.04 -5.10
CA GLY A 85 -20.75 3.56 -6.41
C GLY A 85 -19.61 3.47 -7.43
N ASN A 86 -18.59 4.34 -7.35
CA ASN A 86 -17.41 4.21 -8.21
C ASN A 86 -16.48 3.08 -7.75
N ALA A 87 -16.37 2.82 -6.45
CA ALA A 87 -15.63 1.67 -5.93
C ALA A 87 -16.28 0.34 -6.36
N GLU A 88 -17.61 0.27 -6.34
CA GLU A 88 -18.39 -0.88 -6.84
C GLU A 88 -18.18 -1.11 -8.34
N LYS A 89 -18.16 -0.05 -9.16
CA LYS A 89 -17.84 -0.15 -10.60
C LYS A 89 -16.42 -0.66 -10.84
N ILE A 90 -15.45 -0.26 -10.02
CA ILE A 90 -14.09 -0.80 -10.08
C ILE A 90 -14.10 -2.30 -9.76
N ALA A 91 -14.82 -2.71 -8.73
CA ALA A 91 -14.92 -4.12 -8.38
C ALA A 91 -15.60 -4.94 -9.48
N GLU A 92 -16.67 -4.42 -10.08
CA GLU A 92 -17.35 -5.04 -11.22
C GLU A 92 -16.42 -5.21 -12.40
N HIS A 93 -15.71 -4.16 -12.79
CA HIS A 93 -14.74 -4.20 -13.89
C HIS A 93 -13.64 -5.26 -13.64
N ILE A 94 -13.13 -5.36 -12.41
CA ILE A 94 -12.15 -6.40 -12.06
C ILE A 94 -12.77 -7.79 -12.13
N ARG A 95 -14.00 -7.96 -11.67
CA ARG A 95 -14.72 -9.22 -11.74
C ARG A 95 -14.91 -9.71 -13.19
N GLU A 96 -15.34 -8.81 -14.08
CA GLU A 96 -15.58 -9.14 -15.49
C GLU A 96 -14.31 -9.53 -16.24
N ASN A 97 -13.19 -8.86 -15.96
CA ASN A 97 -11.94 -9.06 -16.72
C ASN A 97 -11.00 -10.10 -16.10
N PHE A 98 -11.05 -10.30 -14.78
CA PHE A 98 -10.10 -11.15 -14.05
C PHE A 98 -10.77 -12.23 -13.18
N GLY A 99 -12.07 -12.14 -12.94
CA GLY A 99 -12.84 -13.06 -12.12
C GLY A 99 -12.62 -12.91 -10.61
N LYS A 100 -11.39 -12.79 -10.15
CA LYS A 100 -11.00 -12.66 -8.73
C LYS A 100 -9.82 -11.70 -8.54
N LEU A 101 -9.59 -11.27 -7.32
CA LEU A 101 -8.44 -10.46 -6.91
C LEU A 101 -7.64 -11.22 -5.85
N HIS A 102 -6.34 -11.34 -6.02
CA HIS A 102 -5.48 -12.07 -5.08
C HIS A 102 -4.82 -11.14 -4.08
N GLY A 103 -4.54 -9.89 -4.47
CA GLY A 103 -3.90 -8.92 -3.60
C GLY A 103 -4.40 -7.49 -3.81
N LEU A 104 -4.36 -6.70 -2.74
CA LEU A 104 -4.69 -5.28 -2.73
C LEU A 104 -3.65 -4.50 -1.94
N GLY A 105 -2.92 -3.61 -2.61
CA GLY A 105 -1.95 -2.70 -2.00
C GLY A 105 -2.54 -1.30 -1.82
N HIS A 106 -2.94 -0.93 -0.62
CA HIS A 106 -3.32 0.44 -0.24
C HIS A 106 -2.07 1.28 0.05
N ILE A 107 -1.41 1.75 -1.01
CA ILE A 107 -0.16 2.51 -0.93
C ILE A 107 -0.39 4.02 -1.11
N ALA A 108 -1.44 4.41 -1.82
CA ALA A 108 -1.79 5.80 -2.03
C ALA A 108 -1.95 6.57 -0.72
N GLY A 109 -1.52 7.81 -0.72
CA GLY A 109 -1.73 8.73 0.39
C GLY A 109 -1.39 10.16 0.04
N VAL A 110 -1.88 11.09 0.84
CA VAL A 110 -1.58 12.52 0.75
C VAL A 110 -1.26 13.07 2.13
N LEU A 111 -0.39 14.06 2.18
CA LEU A 111 0.05 14.66 3.45
C LEU A 111 -1.03 15.53 4.11
N GLY A 112 -1.85 16.23 3.31
CA GLY A 112 -2.93 17.09 3.82
C GLY A 112 -2.44 18.36 4.54
N GLY A 113 -1.18 18.78 4.28
CA GLY A 113 -0.56 19.94 4.91
C GLY A 113 0.07 19.65 6.27
N ARG A 114 1.00 20.53 6.68
CA ARG A 114 1.65 20.51 8.00
C ARG A 114 1.51 21.89 8.62
N GLU A 115 0.43 22.10 9.32
CA GLU A 115 0.01 23.39 9.83
C GLU A 115 -0.49 23.26 11.29
N PRO A 116 -0.42 24.32 12.11
CA PRO A 116 -1.08 24.33 13.41
C PRO A 116 -2.58 24.06 13.27
N ILE A 117 -3.18 23.39 14.24
CA ILE A 117 -4.63 23.08 14.21
C ILE A 117 -5.48 24.35 14.03
N GLN A 118 -5.09 25.43 14.68
CA GLN A 118 -5.83 26.71 14.62
C GLN A 118 -5.94 27.26 13.18
N SER A 119 -4.93 27.03 12.34
CA SER A 119 -4.84 27.56 10.96
C SER A 119 -4.93 26.46 9.90
N HIS A 120 -5.22 25.23 10.31
CA HIS A 120 -5.27 24.09 9.38
C HIS A 120 -6.42 24.27 8.39
N ARG A 121 -6.13 24.24 7.10
CA ARG A 121 -7.10 24.45 6.03
C ARG A 121 -8.06 23.26 5.93
N SER A 122 -9.38 23.51 6.10
CA SER A 122 -10.40 22.45 6.06
C SER A 122 -10.32 21.58 4.80
N LYS A 123 -10.07 22.18 3.64
CA LYS A 123 -9.91 21.40 2.37
C LYS A 123 -8.77 20.40 2.43
N GLN A 124 -7.67 20.73 3.11
CA GLN A 124 -6.52 19.82 3.26
C GLN A 124 -6.81 18.72 4.27
N TRP A 125 -7.55 19.05 5.32
CA TRP A 125 -8.06 18.10 6.30
C TRP A 125 -8.97 17.08 5.63
N ASP A 126 -10.00 17.55 4.92
CA ASP A 126 -10.97 16.69 4.23
C ASP A 126 -10.29 15.81 3.18
N LEU A 127 -9.33 16.38 2.42
CA LEU A 127 -8.55 15.64 1.44
C LEU A 127 -7.77 14.48 2.06
N ALA A 128 -7.10 14.71 3.20
CA ALA A 128 -6.33 13.67 3.86
C ALA A 128 -7.22 12.55 4.40
N LEU A 129 -8.34 12.88 5.06
CA LEU A 129 -9.31 11.89 5.52
C LEU A 129 -9.94 11.13 4.37
N GLN A 130 -10.32 11.83 3.28
CA GLN A 130 -10.91 11.21 2.12
C GLN A 130 -9.96 10.21 1.46
N VAL A 131 -8.72 10.60 1.18
CA VAL A 131 -7.76 9.74 0.45
C VAL A 131 -7.18 8.64 1.33
N ASN A 132 -6.75 8.99 2.56
CA ASN A 132 -5.99 8.06 3.39
C ASN A 132 -6.86 7.11 4.22
N LEU A 133 -8.16 7.40 4.37
CA LEU A 133 -9.08 6.61 5.20
C LEU A 133 -10.36 6.25 4.46
N THR A 134 -11.17 7.23 4.03
CA THR A 134 -12.50 6.98 3.46
C THR A 134 -12.43 6.20 2.14
N ALA A 135 -11.52 6.57 1.24
CA ALA A 135 -11.32 5.85 -0.02
C ALA A 135 -10.75 4.44 0.21
N VAL A 136 -9.88 4.27 1.20
CA VAL A 136 -9.37 2.95 1.59
C VAL A 136 -10.50 2.06 2.06
N PHE A 137 -11.37 2.56 2.95
CA PHE A 137 -12.58 1.83 3.39
C PHE A 137 -13.46 1.43 2.21
N ARG A 138 -13.81 2.39 1.32
CA ARG A 138 -14.70 2.14 0.16
C ARG A 138 -14.14 1.09 -0.80
N LEU A 139 -12.86 1.19 -1.15
CA LEU A 139 -12.21 0.20 -2.01
C LEU A 139 -12.12 -1.17 -1.34
N THR A 140 -11.75 -1.22 -0.06
CA THR A 140 -11.71 -2.48 0.68
C THR A 140 -13.08 -3.13 0.69
N GLN A 141 -14.15 -2.40 1.05
CA GLN A 141 -15.51 -2.91 1.11
C GLN A 141 -15.97 -3.47 -0.24
N ALA A 142 -15.73 -2.73 -1.34
CA ALA A 142 -16.14 -3.16 -2.68
C ALA A 142 -15.33 -4.36 -3.20
N LEU A 143 -14.02 -4.44 -2.88
CA LEU A 143 -13.12 -5.46 -3.39
C LEU A 143 -13.03 -6.72 -2.51
N LEU A 144 -13.50 -6.65 -1.27
CA LEU A 144 -13.43 -7.77 -0.33
C LEU A 144 -14.08 -9.07 -0.86
N PRO A 145 -15.24 -9.04 -1.56
CA PRO A 145 -15.81 -10.26 -2.15
C PRO A 145 -14.89 -10.93 -3.18
N LEU A 146 -14.13 -10.15 -3.97
CA LEU A 146 -13.18 -10.66 -4.96
C LEU A 146 -11.92 -11.24 -4.30
N LEU A 147 -11.47 -10.63 -3.20
CA LEU A 147 -10.37 -11.14 -2.40
C LEU A 147 -10.74 -12.44 -1.69
N ASN A 148 -11.96 -12.51 -1.15
CA ASN A 148 -12.49 -13.72 -0.49
C ASN A 148 -12.75 -14.87 -1.47
N ALA A 149 -12.93 -14.60 -2.76
CA ALA A 149 -13.02 -15.61 -3.81
C ALA A 149 -11.65 -16.22 -4.17
N SER A 150 -10.56 -15.65 -3.71
CA SER A 150 -9.20 -16.20 -3.86
C SER A 150 -8.91 -17.19 -2.73
N GLU A 151 -8.04 -18.17 -2.98
CA GLU A 151 -7.61 -19.15 -1.97
C GLU A 151 -6.83 -18.48 -0.83
N ALA A 152 -6.15 -17.36 -1.12
CA ALA A 152 -5.30 -16.65 -0.17
C ALA A 152 -5.29 -15.15 -0.47
N GLY A 153 -6.42 -14.46 -0.26
CA GLY A 153 -6.51 -13.01 -0.43
C GLY A 153 -5.56 -12.25 0.51
N ARG A 154 -4.90 -11.22 0.01
CA ARG A 154 -3.95 -10.41 0.80
C ARG A 154 -4.21 -8.93 0.63
N ILE A 155 -4.23 -8.19 1.75
CA ILE A 155 -4.36 -6.73 1.73
C ILE A 155 -3.22 -6.13 2.55
N VAL A 156 -2.46 -5.24 1.94
CA VAL A 156 -1.44 -4.45 2.64
C VAL A 156 -1.83 -2.98 2.71
N PHE A 157 -1.61 -2.37 3.85
CA PHE A 157 -1.94 -0.98 4.11
C PHE A 157 -0.69 -0.20 4.50
N ALA A 158 -0.40 0.87 3.78
CA ALA A 158 0.67 1.79 4.15
C ALA A 158 0.22 2.69 5.30
N THR A 159 0.81 2.49 6.48
CA THR A 159 0.61 3.36 7.64
C THR A 159 1.80 4.31 7.87
N SER A 160 1.93 4.88 9.05
CA SER A 160 3.00 5.79 9.44
C SER A 160 3.20 5.78 10.96
N SER A 161 4.39 6.11 11.42
CA SER A 161 4.67 6.28 12.86
C SER A 161 3.78 7.37 13.51
N VAL A 162 3.40 8.39 12.74
CA VAL A 162 2.53 9.47 13.25
C VAL A 162 1.08 9.03 13.49
N GLY A 163 0.66 7.85 13.02
CA GLY A 163 -0.63 7.26 13.39
C GLY A 163 -0.65 6.73 14.83
N GLN A 164 0.52 6.49 15.43
CA GLN A 164 0.64 5.96 16.81
C GLN A 164 1.28 6.96 17.78
N SER A 165 1.93 8.00 17.28
CA SER A 165 2.61 8.98 18.12
C SER A 165 2.10 10.38 17.86
N VAL A 166 1.93 11.15 18.94
CA VAL A 166 1.48 12.54 18.86
C VAL A 166 2.65 13.42 18.44
N ASN A 167 2.50 14.09 17.31
CA ASN A 167 3.49 15.03 16.80
C ASN A 167 2.79 16.31 16.35
N ALA A 168 3.23 17.45 16.84
CA ALA A 168 2.68 18.75 16.43
C ALA A 168 2.78 18.95 14.91
N TYR A 169 1.79 19.62 14.36
CA TYR A 169 1.70 19.99 12.92
C TYR A 169 1.40 18.85 11.94
N TRP A 170 1.19 17.62 12.40
CA TRP A 170 0.83 16.50 11.51
C TRP A 170 -0.68 16.33 11.29
N GLY A 171 -1.50 17.06 12.02
CA GLY A 171 -2.94 17.27 11.85
C GLY A 171 -3.70 16.12 11.18
N ALA A 172 -4.27 16.42 10.02
CA ALA A 172 -5.10 15.49 9.26
C ALA A 172 -4.39 14.19 8.87
N TYR A 173 -3.08 14.26 8.56
CA TYR A 173 -2.31 13.05 8.21
C TYR A 173 -2.25 12.06 9.37
N ALA A 174 -1.87 12.54 10.56
CA ALA A 174 -1.79 11.68 11.75
C ALA A 174 -3.15 11.09 12.11
N VAL A 175 -4.22 11.91 12.11
CA VAL A 175 -5.58 11.44 12.38
C VAL A 175 -6.04 10.41 11.35
N SER A 176 -5.77 10.63 10.06
CA SER A 176 -6.14 9.68 9.01
C SER A 176 -5.40 8.33 9.16
N LYS A 177 -4.12 8.35 9.56
CA LYS A 177 -3.33 7.12 9.76
C LYS A 177 -3.70 6.40 11.05
N ALA A 178 -4.04 7.11 12.12
CA ALA A 178 -4.59 6.52 13.34
C ALA A 178 -5.95 5.84 13.08
N GLY A 179 -6.84 6.51 12.34
CA GLY A 179 -8.12 5.95 11.91
C GLY A 179 -7.94 4.72 11.02
N LEU A 180 -6.96 4.75 10.10
CA LEU A 180 -6.62 3.61 9.26
C LEU A 180 -6.15 2.40 10.08
N GLU A 181 -5.27 2.59 11.08
CA GLU A 181 -4.80 1.51 11.94
C GLU A 181 -5.95 0.87 12.74
N MET A 182 -6.86 1.69 13.26
CA MET A 182 -8.07 1.20 13.93
C MET A 182 -8.98 0.43 12.96
N PHE A 183 -9.23 0.94 11.76
CA PHE A 183 -10.00 0.27 10.73
C PHE A 183 -9.42 -1.10 10.38
N VAL A 184 -8.12 -1.19 10.16
CA VAL A 184 -7.45 -2.45 9.81
C VAL A 184 -7.48 -3.44 10.98
N GLY A 185 -7.35 -2.95 12.22
CA GLY A 185 -7.50 -3.77 13.42
C GLY A 185 -8.89 -4.43 13.52
N MET A 186 -9.97 -3.66 13.29
CA MET A 186 -11.34 -4.20 13.24
C MET A 186 -11.50 -5.19 12.10
N LEU A 187 -11.06 -4.83 10.89
CA LEU A 187 -11.15 -5.69 9.72
C LEU A 187 -10.41 -7.02 9.92
N SER A 188 -9.26 -7.01 10.58
CA SER A 188 -8.51 -8.25 10.86
C SER A 188 -9.30 -9.20 11.75
N GLN A 189 -9.94 -8.70 12.79
CA GLN A 189 -10.78 -9.51 13.69
C GLN A 189 -12.01 -10.08 12.98
N GLU A 190 -12.64 -9.29 12.10
CA GLU A 190 -13.80 -9.75 11.31
C GLU A 190 -13.41 -10.86 10.32
N LEU A 191 -12.22 -10.80 9.74
CA LEU A 191 -11.75 -11.76 8.74
C LEU A 191 -11.15 -13.05 9.35
N GLU A 192 -10.73 -13.03 10.61
CA GLU A 192 -9.95 -14.10 11.23
C GLU A 192 -10.59 -15.49 11.08
N ASN A 193 -11.91 -15.60 11.29
CA ASN A 193 -12.64 -16.86 11.25
C ASN A 193 -13.70 -16.91 10.13
N THR A 194 -13.78 -15.89 9.28
CA THR A 194 -14.82 -15.77 8.25
C THR A 194 -14.28 -15.83 6.83
N SER A 195 -12.95 -15.72 6.66
CA SER A 195 -12.33 -15.60 5.35
C SER A 195 -10.89 -16.13 5.35
N ASN A 196 -10.37 -16.47 4.17
CA ASN A 196 -8.94 -16.71 3.93
C ASN A 196 -8.17 -15.43 3.58
N THR A 197 -8.85 -14.29 3.53
CA THR A 197 -8.20 -12.99 3.32
C THR A 197 -7.46 -12.55 4.59
N ARG A 198 -6.22 -12.11 4.43
CA ARG A 198 -5.38 -11.63 5.54
C ARG A 198 -4.92 -10.20 5.27
N VAL A 199 -4.75 -9.44 6.34
CA VAL A 199 -4.40 -8.02 6.28
C VAL A 199 -3.11 -7.76 7.05
N LEU A 200 -2.30 -6.83 6.55
CA LEU A 200 -1.05 -6.41 7.19
C LEU A 200 -0.90 -4.88 7.10
N LEU A 201 -0.54 -4.26 8.21
CA LEU A 201 -0.13 -2.85 8.27
C LEU A 201 1.38 -2.74 8.12
N ILE A 202 1.84 -1.88 7.21
CA ILE A 202 3.26 -1.63 7.01
C ILE A 202 3.56 -0.14 7.17
N ASN A 203 4.41 0.17 8.14
CA ASN A 203 5.00 1.49 8.26
C ASN A 203 6.28 1.55 7.41
N PRO A 204 6.29 2.29 6.30
CA PRO A 204 7.46 2.40 5.43
C PRO A 204 8.63 3.14 6.09
N GLY A 205 8.35 3.94 7.12
CA GLY A 205 9.31 4.87 7.70
C GLY A 205 9.62 6.06 6.76
N ALA A 206 10.69 6.78 7.06
CA ALA A 206 11.20 7.83 6.18
C ALA A 206 11.78 7.20 4.91
N THR A 207 11.13 7.44 3.77
CA THR A 207 11.48 6.87 2.46
C THR A 207 11.68 7.98 1.45
N ARG A 208 12.65 7.86 0.55
CA ARG A 208 12.95 8.81 -0.52
C ARG A 208 11.78 8.90 -1.51
N THR A 209 10.85 9.80 -1.23
CA THR A 209 9.64 10.03 -2.02
C THR A 209 9.34 11.52 -2.11
N LYS A 210 8.53 11.92 -3.11
CA LYS A 210 8.04 13.30 -3.21
C LYS A 210 7.29 13.75 -1.95
N MET A 211 6.45 12.87 -1.38
CA MET A 211 5.73 13.16 -0.12
C MET A 211 6.69 13.44 1.04
N ARG A 212 7.79 12.69 1.15
CA ARG A 212 8.79 12.91 2.20
C ARG A 212 9.52 14.24 2.02
N ALA A 213 9.91 14.58 0.80
CA ALA A 213 10.54 15.88 0.49
C ALA A 213 9.59 17.05 0.80
N GLU A 214 8.30 16.90 0.54
CA GLU A 214 7.27 17.88 0.93
C GLU A 214 7.13 17.99 2.46
N ALA A 215 7.12 16.86 3.17
CA ALA A 215 6.99 16.82 4.63
C ALA A 215 8.24 17.37 5.36
N MET A 216 9.43 17.13 4.82
CA MET A 216 10.72 17.45 5.44
C MET A 216 11.69 18.06 4.42
N PRO A 217 11.44 19.33 4.00
CA PRO A 217 12.20 19.94 2.89
C PRO A 217 13.71 20.11 3.14
N SER A 218 14.12 20.16 4.42
CA SER A 218 15.53 20.32 4.81
C SER A 218 16.26 18.99 4.99
N GLU A 219 15.58 17.85 4.83
CA GLU A 219 16.19 16.52 4.99
C GLU A 219 16.96 16.14 3.72
N ASN A 220 18.17 15.62 3.88
CA ASN A 220 18.92 15.12 2.73
C ASN A 220 18.30 13.81 2.21
N PRO A 221 17.73 13.78 1.00
CA PRO A 221 17.09 12.59 0.47
C PRO A 221 18.04 11.39 0.27
N GLU A 222 19.35 11.63 0.12
CA GLU A 222 20.34 10.57 -0.07
C GLU A 222 20.58 9.74 1.21
N THR A 223 20.19 10.27 2.37
CA THR A 223 20.24 9.53 3.63
C THR A 223 19.03 8.62 3.86
N LEU A 224 18.09 8.60 2.91
CA LEU A 224 16.85 7.83 3.02
C LEU A 224 16.87 6.61 2.10
N PRO A 225 16.28 5.48 2.53
CA PRO A 225 16.13 4.33 1.67
C PRO A 225 15.29 4.68 0.44
N SER A 226 15.62 4.05 -0.69
CA SER A 226 14.83 4.18 -1.92
C SER A 226 13.46 3.50 -1.77
N SER A 227 12.52 3.88 -2.63
CA SER A 227 11.21 3.25 -2.68
C SER A 227 11.29 1.76 -3.02
N ASP A 228 12.29 1.35 -3.82
CA ASP A 228 12.47 -0.04 -4.24
C ASP A 228 12.81 -0.95 -3.06
N ILE A 229 13.72 -0.51 -2.18
CA ILE A 229 14.08 -1.25 -0.97
C ILE A 229 12.88 -1.39 -0.02
N VAL A 230 12.12 -0.29 0.15
CA VAL A 230 10.95 -0.29 1.03
C VAL A 230 9.80 -1.13 0.48
N ALA A 231 9.66 -1.21 -0.85
CA ALA A 231 8.63 -2.00 -1.51
C ALA A 231 8.69 -3.50 -1.17
N GLU A 232 9.87 -4.04 -0.85
CA GLU A 232 10.02 -5.45 -0.44
C GLU A 232 9.19 -5.81 0.81
N ALA A 233 9.02 -4.88 1.75
CA ALA A 233 8.15 -5.12 2.90
C ALA A 233 6.68 -5.27 2.49
N PHE A 234 6.23 -4.45 1.53
CA PHE A 234 4.86 -4.55 0.99
C PHE A 234 4.68 -5.80 0.14
N LEU A 235 5.70 -6.19 -0.62
CA LEU A 235 5.71 -7.41 -1.41
C LEU A 235 5.50 -8.63 -0.51
N TYR A 236 6.24 -8.74 0.61
CA TYR A 236 6.02 -9.81 1.60
C TYR A 236 4.56 -9.87 2.03
N GLY A 237 3.95 -8.74 2.39
CA GLY A 237 2.58 -8.71 2.88
C GLY A 237 1.53 -9.20 1.85
N LEU A 238 1.90 -9.30 0.58
CA LEU A 238 1.06 -9.83 -0.50
C LEU A 238 1.33 -11.32 -0.78
N THR A 239 2.32 -11.94 -0.13
CA THR A 239 2.59 -13.38 -0.23
C THR A 239 1.63 -14.18 0.66
N LYS A 240 1.46 -15.47 0.37
CA LYS A 240 0.67 -16.36 1.23
C LYS A 240 1.32 -16.58 2.60
N GLU A 241 2.63 -16.53 2.67
CA GLU A 241 3.43 -16.67 3.90
C GLU A 241 3.16 -15.55 4.91
N ALA A 242 2.65 -14.39 4.45
CA ALA A 242 2.23 -13.29 5.33
C ALA A 242 1.00 -13.61 6.20
N GLU A 243 0.39 -14.77 6.05
CA GLU A 243 -0.73 -15.24 6.89
C GLU A 243 -0.38 -15.19 8.38
N VAL A 244 0.83 -15.55 8.75
CA VAL A 244 1.34 -15.52 10.14
C VAL A 244 1.41 -14.11 10.73
N SER A 245 1.32 -13.08 9.89
CA SER A 245 1.38 -11.66 10.25
C SER A 245 0.01 -10.99 10.23
N HIS A 246 -1.08 -11.76 10.16
CA HIS A 246 -2.43 -11.22 10.08
C HIS A 246 -2.76 -10.22 11.20
N GLY A 247 -3.28 -9.06 10.81
CA GLY A 247 -3.62 -7.97 11.75
C GLY A 247 -2.44 -7.25 12.39
N GLN A 248 -1.21 -7.67 12.10
CA GLN A 248 -0.02 -7.08 12.70
C GLN A 248 0.39 -5.78 12.01
N ARG A 249 1.21 -5.01 12.72
CA ARG A 249 1.89 -3.83 12.20
C ARG A 249 3.40 -4.07 12.16
N VAL A 250 3.98 -3.91 10.99
CA VAL A 250 5.40 -4.10 10.75
C VAL A 250 6.06 -2.77 10.33
N ASN A 251 7.28 -2.53 10.79
CA ASN A 251 8.08 -1.44 10.26
C ASN A 251 9.00 -1.99 9.16
N ALA A 252 8.97 -1.40 7.98
CA ALA A 252 9.85 -1.80 6.89
C ALA A 252 11.34 -1.63 7.26
N ARG A 253 11.65 -0.68 8.15
CA ARG A 253 13.00 -0.44 8.62
C ARG A 253 13.59 -1.65 9.36
N ASP A 254 12.80 -2.30 10.23
CA ASP A 254 13.23 -3.47 10.98
C ASP A 254 13.63 -4.63 10.02
N LEU A 255 12.90 -4.77 8.92
CA LEU A 255 13.25 -5.72 7.86
C LEU A 255 14.51 -5.32 7.11
N MET A 256 14.65 -4.05 6.72
CA MET A 256 15.83 -3.54 6.01
C MET A 256 17.11 -3.69 6.83
N ASP A 257 17.05 -3.41 8.12
CA ASP A 257 18.17 -3.59 9.05
C ASP A 257 18.56 -5.06 9.14
N ALA A 258 17.58 -5.94 9.25
CA ALA A 258 17.82 -7.39 9.34
C ALA A 258 18.34 -8.00 8.02
N LEU A 259 17.96 -7.45 6.87
CA LEU A 259 18.50 -7.84 5.56
C LEU A 259 19.87 -7.21 5.26
N GLY A 260 20.29 -6.20 6.01
CA GLY A 260 21.50 -5.42 5.72
C GLY A 260 21.42 -4.60 4.43
N THR A 261 20.21 -4.35 3.93
CA THR A 261 19.97 -3.64 2.66
C THR A 261 20.03 -2.13 2.82
N TRP A 262 19.99 -1.63 4.06
CA TRP A 262 20.10 -0.21 4.36
C TRP A 262 20.91 0.02 5.63
N ARG A 263 21.93 0.86 5.53
CA ARG A 263 22.71 1.33 6.69
C ARG A 263 22.54 2.84 6.78
N THR A 264 22.14 3.34 7.94
CA THR A 264 22.33 4.75 8.32
C THR A 264 23.84 5.00 8.41
N PHE A 265 24.35 5.88 7.55
CA PHE A 265 25.71 6.44 7.70
C PHE A 265 25.67 7.59 8.70
#